data_428936a1193391790ace2d560eaa8fbf
#
_entry.id   428936a1193391790ace2d560eaa8fbf
#
_cell.length_a   1.000
_cell.length_b   1.000
_cell.length_c   1.000
_cell.angle_alpha   90.00
_cell.angle_beta   90.00
_cell.angle_gamma   90.00
#
_symmetry.space_group_name_H-M   'P 1'
#
loop_
_entity.id
_entity.type
_entity.pdbx_description
1 polymer ?
#
loop_
_entity_poly.entity_id
_entity_poly.type
_entity_poly.pdbx_seq_one_letter_code
_entity_poly.pdbx_strand_id
1 'polypeptide(L)'
;DTVAETKFTLSLASKYEFIAGVVGWVDLDSNNAKDNIDKLCESKFLKGFRPMIHDIQDDAWMLNDHLKENIKYLNTKNLTFDALVRPNHLQHLIQFVKKYDFLPIVIDHIAKPVITKSEIDQWKKDMTELSNASNVYCKFSGILTEVGQDYTKEQLDPYIDFILNTFGSDKLMWGSDWPVLTMADNYSNWFDLAMNYCNSFSEDEKNKIFSQNATQFYSL
;
A
#
# COMPACT_ATOMS: atom_id res chain seq x y z
N ASP A 1 -15.43 0.25 0.85
CA ASP A 1 -15.15 -0.56 -0.34
C ASP A 1 -16.37 -0.67 -1.27
N THR A 2 -16.64 0.41 -1.96
CA THR A 2 -17.69 0.47 -2.98
C THR A 2 -17.30 1.40 -4.14
N VAL A 3 -17.86 1.18 -5.31
CA VAL A 3 -17.74 2.12 -6.45
C VAL A 3 -18.32 3.50 -6.09
N ALA A 4 -19.32 3.55 -5.23
CA ALA A 4 -19.91 4.82 -4.76
C ALA A 4 -18.92 5.63 -3.91
N GLU A 5 -18.19 4.96 -3.02
CA GLU A 5 -17.10 5.57 -2.23
C GLU A 5 -16.01 6.12 -3.13
N THR A 6 -15.56 5.33 -4.12
CA THR A 6 -14.57 5.79 -5.10
C THR A 6 -15.04 7.04 -5.85
N LYS A 7 -16.28 7.07 -6.32
CA LYS A 7 -16.86 8.26 -6.95
C LYS A 7 -16.90 9.47 -6.02
N PHE A 8 -17.25 9.25 -4.75
CA PHE A 8 -17.27 10.30 -3.74
C PHE A 8 -15.87 10.88 -3.52
N THR A 9 -14.85 10.04 -3.31
CA THR A 9 -13.48 10.51 -3.10
C THR A 9 -12.92 11.21 -4.34
N LEU A 10 -13.21 10.73 -5.55
CA LEU A 10 -12.87 11.42 -6.79
C LEU A 10 -13.54 12.79 -6.90
N SER A 11 -14.80 12.91 -6.42
CA SER A 11 -15.48 14.21 -6.37
C SER A 11 -14.83 15.20 -5.40
N LEU A 12 -14.23 14.71 -4.30
CA LEU A 12 -13.45 15.55 -3.39
C LEU A 12 -12.13 15.99 -4.04
N ALA A 13 -11.44 15.08 -4.72
CA ALA A 13 -10.20 15.43 -5.44
C ALA A 13 -10.42 16.52 -6.51
N SER A 14 -11.59 16.55 -7.12
CA SER A 14 -11.93 17.63 -8.06
C SER A 14 -12.19 19.00 -7.41
N LYS A 15 -12.44 19.04 -6.09
CA LYS A 15 -12.75 20.26 -5.35
C LYS A 15 -11.58 20.81 -4.56
N TYR A 16 -10.66 19.95 -4.13
CA TYR A 16 -9.58 20.31 -3.21
C TYR A 16 -8.23 20.06 -3.86
N GLU A 17 -7.50 21.12 -4.17
CA GLU A 17 -6.23 21.10 -4.91
C GLU A 17 -5.11 20.31 -4.21
N PHE A 18 -5.18 20.16 -2.88
CA PHE A 18 -4.20 19.37 -2.14
C PHE A 18 -4.37 17.85 -2.32
N ILE A 19 -5.47 17.38 -2.92
CA ILE A 19 -5.67 15.96 -3.24
C ILE A 19 -5.12 15.73 -4.66
N ALA A 20 -3.92 15.17 -4.73
CA ALA A 20 -3.23 14.94 -6.00
C ALA A 20 -3.73 13.67 -6.74
N GLY A 21 -4.23 12.67 -6.01
CA GLY A 21 -4.75 11.44 -6.60
C GLY A 21 -5.61 10.63 -5.63
N VAL A 22 -6.31 9.65 -6.18
CA VAL A 22 -7.19 8.74 -5.44
C VAL A 22 -6.88 7.31 -5.85
N VAL A 23 -6.60 6.46 -4.88
CA VAL A 23 -6.66 5.01 -5.04
C VAL A 23 -8.06 4.57 -4.65
N GLY A 24 -8.81 4.06 -5.61
CA GLY A 24 -10.21 3.70 -5.43
C GLY A 24 -10.40 2.23 -5.11
N TRP A 25 -11.66 1.82 -5.16
CA TRP A 25 -12.07 0.43 -5.09
C TRP A 25 -12.99 0.08 -6.26
N VAL A 26 -12.83 -1.12 -6.79
CA VAL A 26 -13.74 -1.75 -7.74
C VAL A 26 -13.83 -3.24 -7.42
N ASP A 27 -14.98 -3.84 -7.62
CA ASP A 27 -15.13 -5.29 -7.53
C ASP A 27 -14.43 -5.95 -8.72
N LEU A 28 -13.19 -6.42 -8.49
CA LEU A 28 -12.38 -7.09 -9.51
C LEU A 28 -12.89 -8.50 -9.87
N ASP A 29 -13.77 -9.10 -9.04
CA ASP A 29 -14.41 -10.38 -9.33
C ASP A 29 -15.61 -10.21 -10.28
N SER A 30 -16.14 -8.99 -10.40
CA SER A 30 -17.34 -8.72 -11.18
C SER A 30 -17.08 -8.83 -12.69
N ASN A 31 -18.03 -9.40 -13.41
CA ASN A 31 -18.07 -9.36 -14.88
C ASN A 31 -18.12 -7.91 -15.44
N ASN A 32 -18.59 -6.95 -14.63
CA ASN A 32 -18.66 -5.54 -15.00
C ASN A 32 -17.43 -4.74 -14.52
N ALA A 33 -16.36 -5.40 -14.06
CA ALA A 33 -15.17 -4.72 -13.54
C ALA A 33 -14.60 -3.73 -14.55
N LYS A 34 -14.41 -4.13 -15.81
CA LYS A 34 -13.84 -3.29 -16.87
C LYS A 34 -14.70 -2.06 -17.15
N ASP A 35 -16.02 -2.22 -17.23
CA ASP A 35 -16.95 -1.09 -17.44
C ASP A 35 -16.91 -0.09 -16.28
N ASN A 36 -16.79 -0.59 -15.04
CA ASN A 36 -16.65 0.26 -13.86
C ASN A 36 -15.29 0.97 -13.85
N ILE A 37 -14.20 0.28 -14.19
CA ILE A 37 -12.87 0.87 -14.34
C ILE A 37 -12.91 1.99 -15.37
N ASP A 38 -13.49 1.77 -16.56
CA ASP A 38 -13.60 2.79 -17.61
C ASP A 38 -14.33 4.04 -17.14
N LYS A 39 -15.47 3.88 -16.48
CA LYS A 39 -16.24 5.01 -15.92
C LYS A 39 -15.46 5.78 -14.85
N LEU A 40 -14.68 5.09 -14.03
CA LEU A 40 -13.87 5.73 -12.99
C LEU A 40 -12.65 6.44 -13.59
N CYS A 41 -12.07 5.90 -14.68
CA CYS A 41 -10.97 6.49 -15.45
C CYS A 41 -11.33 7.80 -16.18
N GLU A 42 -12.62 8.18 -16.27
CA GLU A 42 -13.01 9.51 -16.74
C GLU A 42 -12.43 10.63 -15.84
N SER A 43 -12.11 10.30 -14.58
CA SER A 43 -11.44 11.19 -13.65
C SER A 43 -9.92 11.04 -13.75
N LYS A 44 -9.22 12.14 -14.06
CA LYS A 44 -7.75 12.20 -14.05
C LYS A 44 -7.10 11.92 -12.69
N PHE A 45 -7.90 12.03 -11.63
CA PHE A 45 -7.44 11.81 -10.25
C PHE A 45 -7.35 10.32 -9.87
N LEU A 46 -7.99 9.41 -10.61
CA LEU A 46 -7.85 7.98 -10.34
C LEU A 46 -6.44 7.52 -10.68
N LYS A 47 -5.78 6.85 -9.71
CA LYS A 47 -4.39 6.39 -9.84
C LYS A 47 -4.23 4.89 -9.74
N GLY A 48 -5.14 4.22 -9.06
CA GLY A 48 -5.07 2.77 -8.86
C GLY A 48 -6.28 2.25 -8.12
N PHE A 49 -6.22 0.95 -7.82
CA PHE A 49 -7.25 0.28 -7.02
C PHE A 49 -6.64 -0.51 -5.87
N ARG A 50 -7.36 -0.50 -4.75
CA ARG A 50 -7.03 -1.22 -3.54
C ARG A 50 -8.16 -2.19 -3.18
N PRO A 51 -8.08 -3.45 -3.59
CA PRO A 51 -8.97 -4.47 -3.06
C PRO A 51 -8.69 -4.70 -1.57
N MET A 52 -9.74 -5.00 -0.80
CA MET A 52 -9.66 -5.25 0.65
C MET A 52 -9.25 -6.70 0.90
N ILE A 53 -8.05 -7.11 0.42
CA ILE A 53 -7.60 -8.50 0.41
C ILE A 53 -7.58 -9.08 1.82
N HIS A 54 -7.20 -8.29 2.82
CA HIS A 54 -7.12 -8.72 4.21
C HIS A 54 -8.46 -9.13 4.83
N ASP A 55 -9.58 -8.76 4.20
CA ASP A 55 -10.95 -9.11 4.63
C ASP A 55 -11.56 -10.24 3.77
N ILE A 56 -10.87 -10.68 2.72
CA ILE A 56 -11.32 -11.77 1.86
C ILE A 56 -10.96 -13.10 2.53
N GLN A 57 -11.93 -14.03 2.60
CA GLN A 57 -11.74 -15.31 3.28
C GLN A 57 -10.71 -16.23 2.58
N ASP A 58 -10.59 -16.12 1.26
CA ASP A 58 -9.60 -16.87 0.48
C ASP A 58 -8.26 -16.14 0.46
N ASP A 59 -7.28 -16.60 1.23
CA ASP A 59 -5.94 -16.02 1.28
C ASP A 59 -5.24 -16.00 -0.10
N ALA A 60 -5.62 -16.91 -0.99
CA ALA A 60 -5.09 -17.01 -2.36
C ALA A 60 -5.93 -16.25 -3.39
N TRP A 61 -6.94 -15.48 -2.98
CA TRP A 61 -7.87 -14.76 -3.85
C TRP A 61 -7.19 -14.07 -5.03
N MET A 62 -6.09 -13.37 -4.81
CA MET A 62 -5.37 -12.63 -5.84
C MET A 62 -4.78 -13.50 -6.95
N LEU A 63 -4.69 -14.82 -6.75
CA LEU A 63 -4.17 -15.79 -7.73
C LEU A 63 -5.27 -16.42 -8.59
N ASN A 64 -6.54 -16.17 -8.27
CA ASN A 64 -7.66 -16.75 -8.99
C ASN A 64 -7.65 -16.36 -10.49
N ASP A 65 -7.83 -17.35 -11.36
CA ASP A 65 -7.71 -17.14 -12.81
C ASP A 65 -8.77 -16.22 -13.38
N HIS A 66 -9.96 -16.12 -12.76
CA HIS A 66 -11.01 -15.23 -13.24
C HIS A 66 -10.67 -13.74 -13.06
N LEU A 67 -9.74 -13.39 -12.16
CA LEU A 67 -9.25 -12.02 -12.00
C LEU A 67 -8.27 -11.59 -13.10
N LYS A 68 -7.66 -12.56 -13.78
CA LYS A 68 -6.53 -12.34 -14.71
C LYS A 68 -6.76 -11.24 -15.72
N GLU A 69 -7.91 -11.24 -16.37
CA GLU A 69 -8.20 -10.26 -17.42
C GLU A 69 -8.50 -8.86 -16.84
N ASN A 70 -9.05 -8.78 -15.63
CA ASN A 70 -9.31 -7.52 -14.95
C ASN A 70 -7.99 -6.93 -14.39
N ILE A 71 -7.11 -7.76 -13.83
CA ILE A 71 -5.76 -7.33 -13.40
C ILE A 71 -4.93 -6.80 -14.57
N LYS A 72 -4.89 -7.51 -15.70
CA LYS A 72 -4.22 -7.03 -16.90
C LYS A 72 -4.81 -5.71 -17.41
N TYR A 73 -6.13 -5.55 -17.26
CA TYR A 73 -6.80 -4.34 -17.69
C TYR A 73 -6.37 -3.10 -16.92
N LEU A 74 -6.03 -3.23 -15.62
CA LEU A 74 -5.47 -2.12 -14.83
C LEU A 74 -4.22 -1.56 -15.50
N ASN A 75 -3.31 -2.43 -15.95
CA ASN A 75 -2.08 -2.00 -16.61
C ASN A 75 -2.35 -1.25 -17.92
N THR A 76 -3.35 -1.65 -18.70
CA THR A 76 -3.72 -0.94 -19.96
C THR A 76 -4.23 0.48 -19.70
N LYS A 77 -4.64 0.76 -18.46
CA LYS A 77 -5.12 2.08 -18.01
C LYS A 77 -4.07 2.86 -17.22
N ASN A 78 -2.84 2.35 -17.12
CA ASN A 78 -1.76 2.89 -16.29
C ASN A 78 -2.16 3.05 -14.81
N LEU A 79 -2.91 2.10 -14.29
CA LEU A 79 -3.37 2.08 -12.90
C LEU A 79 -2.49 1.18 -12.05
N THR A 80 -2.31 1.55 -10.78
CA THR A 80 -1.56 0.78 -9.78
C THR A 80 -2.45 -0.23 -9.05
N PHE A 81 -1.81 -1.19 -8.41
CA PHE A 81 -2.45 -2.14 -7.51
C PHE A 81 -1.90 -1.96 -6.10
N ASP A 82 -2.76 -1.52 -5.17
CA ASP A 82 -2.40 -1.35 -3.78
C ASP A 82 -2.79 -2.62 -3.01
N ALA A 83 -1.78 -3.39 -2.58
CA ALA A 83 -1.97 -4.68 -1.94
C ALA A 83 -2.19 -4.50 -0.42
N LEU A 84 -3.44 -4.38 0.00
CA LEU A 84 -3.81 -4.37 1.41
C LEU A 84 -3.87 -5.81 1.94
N VAL A 85 -2.74 -6.29 2.41
CA VAL A 85 -2.52 -7.68 2.81
C VAL A 85 -2.06 -7.81 4.27
N ARG A 86 -2.12 -9.03 4.81
CA ARG A 86 -1.53 -9.46 6.09
C ARG A 86 -0.45 -10.51 5.83
N PRO A 87 0.35 -10.90 6.84
CA PRO A 87 1.43 -11.87 6.66
C PRO A 87 1.02 -13.20 6.02
N ASN A 88 -0.18 -13.71 6.30
CA ASN A 88 -0.70 -14.95 5.68
C ASN A 88 -0.87 -14.86 4.16
N HIS A 89 -1.00 -13.65 3.60
CA HIS A 89 -1.14 -13.46 2.15
C HIS A 89 0.19 -13.31 1.42
N LEU A 90 1.32 -13.10 2.12
CA LEU A 90 2.59 -12.69 1.49
C LEU A 90 3.13 -13.72 0.50
N GLN A 91 3.02 -15.02 0.80
CA GLN A 91 3.43 -16.08 -0.13
C GLN A 91 2.61 -16.07 -1.43
N HIS A 92 1.33 -15.72 -1.35
CA HIS A 92 0.46 -15.53 -2.51
C HIS A 92 0.79 -14.25 -3.26
N LEU A 93 1.11 -13.16 -2.53
CA LEU A 93 1.55 -11.90 -3.13
C LEU A 93 2.86 -12.06 -3.91
N ILE A 94 3.81 -12.84 -3.41
CA ILE A 94 5.05 -13.16 -4.14
C ILE A 94 4.74 -13.83 -5.49
N GLN A 95 3.80 -14.79 -5.52
CA GLN A 95 3.38 -15.43 -6.77
C GLN A 95 2.65 -14.45 -7.68
N PHE A 96 1.79 -13.59 -7.13
CA PHE A 96 1.08 -12.54 -7.84
C PHE A 96 2.04 -11.56 -8.51
N VAL A 97 3.04 -11.07 -7.78
CA VAL A 97 4.08 -10.17 -8.28
C VAL A 97 4.86 -10.79 -9.45
N LYS A 98 5.23 -12.07 -9.33
CA LYS A 98 5.91 -12.81 -10.42
C LYS A 98 5.02 -13.00 -11.64
N LYS A 99 3.72 -13.21 -11.44
CA LYS A 99 2.73 -13.41 -12.52
C LYS A 99 2.41 -12.10 -13.26
N TYR A 100 2.50 -10.96 -12.56
CA TYR A 100 2.13 -9.62 -13.05
C TYR A 100 3.28 -8.62 -12.88
N ASP A 101 4.48 -8.98 -13.32
CA ASP A 101 5.72 -8.19 -13.20
C ASP A 101 5.67 -6.82 -13.91
N PHE A 102 4.73 -6.66 -14.83
CA PHE A 102 4.44 -5.41 -15.54
C PHE A 102 3.54 -4.43 -14.76
N LEU A 103 2.88 -4.88 -13.68
CA LEU A 103 1.93 -4.07 -12.91
C LEU A 103 2.65 -3.34 -11.76
N PRO A 104 2.53 -2.03 -11.62
CA PRO A 104 3.03 -1.34 -10.43
C PRO A 104 2.22 -1.76 -9.19
N ILE A 105 2.91 -2.33 -8.19
CA ILE A 105 2.31 -2.86 -6.97
C ILE A 105 2.91 -2.14 -5.77
N VAL A 106 2.08 -1.70 -4.83
CA VAL A 106 2.53 -1.23 -3.53
C VAL A 106 1.93 -2.04 -2.40
N ILE A 107 2.76 -2.46 -1.47
CA ILE A 107 2.32 -3.16 -0.25
C ILE A 107 1.84 -2.12 0.76
N ASP A 108 0.56 -2.17 1.13
CA ASP A 108 0.01 -1.28 2.15
C ASP A 108 0.50 -1.65 3.55
N HIS A 109 0.84 -0.61 4.34
CA HIS A 109 1.05 -0.70 5.78
C HIS A 109 2.06 -1.78 6.18
N ILE A 110 3.18 -1.89 5.43
CA ILE A 110 4.23 -2.92 5.63
C ILE A 110 3.66 -4.36 5.77
N ALA A 111 2.54 -4.65 5.09
CA ALA A 111 1.79 -5.90 5.16
C ALA A 111 1.25 -6.24 6.57
N LYS A 112 0.98 -5.23 7.42
CA LYS A 112 0.29 -5.37 8.73
C LYS A 112 0.86 -6.51 9.60
N PRO A 113 2.16 -6.47 9.98
CA PRO A 113 2.80 -7.55 10.75
C PRO A 113 2.13 -7.76 12.11
N VAL A 114 2.15 -9.00 12.61
CA VAL A 114 1.57 -9.34 13.93
C VAL A 114 2.59 -9.06 15.03
N ILE A 115 2.72 -7.81 15.43
CA ILE A 115 3.76 -7.34 16.36
C ILE A 115 3.61 -7.96 17.76
N THR A 116 2.39 -8.10 18.25
CA THR A 116 2.10 -8.65 19.59
C THR A 116 2.52 -10.10 19.79
N LYS A 117 2.72 -10.86 18.71
CA LYS A 117 3.12 -12.28 18.74
C LYS A 117 4.61 -12.50 18.49
N SER A 118 5.35 -11.45 18.15
CA SER A 118 6.77 -11.53 17.77
C SER A 118 7.06 -12.54 16.62
N GLU A 119 6.08 -12.77 15.74
CA GLU A 119 6.19 -13.66 14.57
C GLU A 119 6.82 -12.91 13.40
N ILE A 120 8.10 -12.57 13.53
CA ILE A 120 8.77 -11.67 12.60
C ILE A 120 9.54 -12.37 11.48
N ASP A 121 10.03 -13.59 11.72
CA ASP A 121 11.02 -14.23 10.83
C ASP A 121 10.46 -14.56 9.44
N GLN A 122 9.26 -15.15 9.38
CA GLN A 122 8.63 -15.46 8.09
C GLN A 122 8.24 -14.18 7.34
N TRP A 123 7.67 -13.18 8.05
CA TRP A 123 7.36 -11.90 7.48
C TRP A 123 8.60 -11.20 6.89
N LYS A 124 9.74 -11.20 7.60
CA LYS A 124 11.02 -10.66 7.11
C LYS A 124 11.46 -11.36 5.82
N LYS A 125 11.39 -12.69 5.79
CA LYS A 125 11.77 -13.47 4.61
C LYS A 125 10.92 -13.09 3.39
N ASP A 126 9.61 -13.02 3.57
CA ASP A 126 8.67 -12.73 2.48
C ASP A 126 8.81 -11.30 1.99
N MET A 127 8.95 -10.34 2.91
CA MET A 127 9.17 -8.93 2.56
C MET A 127 10.52 -8.72 1.86
N THR A 128 11.56 -9.49 2.23
CA THR A 128 12.84 -9.47 1.50
C THR A 128 12.67 -9.96 0.07
N GLU A 129 11.93 -11.05 -0.15
CA GLU A 129 11.67 -11.54 -1.51
C GLU A 129 10.90 -10.50 -2.34
N LEU A 130 9.87 -9.89 -1.77
CA LEU A 130 9.07 -8.84 -2.43
C LEU A 130 9.88 -7.58 -2.74
N SER A 131 10.80 -7.18 -1.88
CA SER A 131 11.65 -5.99 -2.11
C SER A 131 12.58 -6.13 -3.32
N ASN A 132 12.93 -7.35 -3.72
CA ASN A 132 13.77 -7.62 -4.89
C ASN A 132 13.03 -7.41 -6.23
N ALA A 133 11.70 -7.39 -6.23
CA ALA A 133 10.92 -7.15 -7.43
C ALA A 133 10.96 -5.67 -7.82
N SER A 134 11.23 -5.37 -9.10
CA SER A 134 11.40 -3.98 -9.59
C SER A 134 10.10 -3.18 -9.58
N ASN A 135 8.95 -3.86 -9.69
CA ASN A 135 7.61 -3.27 -9.75
C ASN A 135 6.93 -3.16 -8.37
N VAL A 136 7.64 -3.48 -7.27
CA VAL A 136 7.07 -3.48 -5.92
C VAL A 136 7.64 -2.35 -5.08
N TYR A 137 6.74 -1.59 -4.47
CA TYR A 137 6.98 -0.56 -3.45
C TYR A 137 6.31 -0.96 -2.13
N CYS A 138 6.62 -0.25 -1.06
CA CYS A 138 6.01 -0.50 0.25
C CYS A 138 5.63 0.81 0.94
N LYS A 139 4.44 0.87 1.52
CA LYS A 139 4.00 2.01 2.33
C LYS A 139 4.53 1.89 3.75
N PHE A 140 5.35 2.84 4.14
CA PHE A 140 5.78 3.06 5.51
C PHE A 140 4.67 3.77 6.28
N SER A 141 3.71 3.00 6.74
CA SER A 141 2.47 3.46 7.38
C SER A 141 1.82 2.34 8.18
N GLY A 142 0.77 2.64 8.94
CA GLY A 142 -0.15 1.67 9.56
C GLY A 142 0.42 0.78 10.65
N ILE A 143 1.69 0.90 11.02
CA ILE A 143 2.30 0.04 12.03
C ILE A 143 1.76 0.30 13.44
N LEU A 144 1.42 1.56 13.77
CA LEU A 144 0.96 1.93 15.11
C LEU A 144 -0.38 1.26 15.46
N THR A 145 -1.26 1.08 14.47
CA THR A 145 -2.56 0.42 14.68
C THR A 145 -2.44 -1.09 14.90
N GLU A 146 -1.32 -1.70 14.50
CA GLU A 146 -1.06 -3.13 14.76
C GLU A 146 -0.53 -3.38 16.18
N VAL A 147 -0.10 -2.33 16.89
CA VAL A 147 0.36 -2.41 18.30
C VAL A 147 -0.68 -1.86 19.27
N GLY A 148 -1.34 -0.76 18.92
CA GLY A 148 -2.30 -0.05 19.77
C GLY A 148 -1.73 1.18 20.46
N GLN A 149 -2.50 1.80 21.37
CA GLN A 149 -2.19 3.11 21.96
C GLN A 149 -0.94 3.12 22.85
N ASP A 150 -0.64 2.01 23.51
CA ASP A 150 0.47 1.92 24.49
C ASP A 150 1.73 1.30 23.84
N TYR A 151 2.00 1.63 22.57
CA TYR A 151 3.17 1.12 21.87
C TYR A 151 4.48 1.63 22.48
N THR A 152 5.53 0.81 22.42
CA THR A 152 6.88 1.22 22.75
C THR A 152 7.79 1.19 21.53
N LYS A 153 8.87 1.96 21.59
CA LYS A 153 9.86 1.99 20.50
C LYS A 153 10.46 0.61 20.26
N GLU A 154 10.74 -0.14 21.31
CA GLU A 154 11.31 -1.49 21.27
C GLU A 154 10.42 -2.50 20.53
N GLN A 155 9.11 -2.30 20.56
CA GLN A 155 8.17 -3.11 19.78
C GLN A 155 8.20 -2.77 18.28
N LEU A 156 8.45 -1.52 17.94
CA LEU A 156 8.45 -1.01 16.55
C LEU A 156 9.79 -1.22 15.85
N ASP A 157 10.91 -1.02 16.56
CA ASP A 157 12.27 -1.05 16.00
C ASP A 157 12.55 -2.26 15.10
N PRO A 158 12.24 -3.51 15.51
CA PRO A 158 12.56 -4.68 14.70
C PRO A 158 11.87 -4.72 13.33
N TYR A 159 10.74 -4.05 13.21
CA TYR A 159 9.95 -3.97 11.98
C TYR A 159 10.33 -2.76 11.12
N ILE A 160 10.42 -1.57 11.75
CA ILE A 160 10.73 -0.33 11.03
C ILE A 160 12.16 -0.36 10.51
N ASP A 161 13.15 -0.70 11.34
CA ASP A 161 14.55 -0.80 10.92
C ASP A 161 14.71 -1.81 9.78
N PHE A 162 14.01 -2.95 9.87
CA PHE A 162 14.05 -3.95 8.81
C PHE A 162 13.50 -3.40 7.48
N ILE A 163 12.34 -2.73 7.49
CA ILE A 163 11.73 -2.20 6.27
C ILE A 163 12.57 -1.09 5.66
N LEU A 164 13.10 -0.17 6.49
CA LEU A 164 13.99 0.90 6.04
C LEU A 164 15.25 0.34 5.35
N ASN A 165 15.85 -0.70 5.93
CA ASN A 165 17.03 -1.34 5.37
C ASN A 165 16.74 -2.19 4.13
N THR A 166 15.55 -2.84 4.06
CA THR A 166 15.22 -3.82 3.02
C THR A 166 14.69 -3.17 1.75
N PHE A 167 13.80 -2.19 1.87
CA PHE A 167 13.25 -1.45 0.71
C PHE A 167 14.08 -0.21 0.36
N GLY A 168 14.79 0.36 1.34
CA GLY A 168 15.58 1.57 1.15
C GLY A 168 14.75 2.79 0.78
N SER A 169 15.43 3.91 0.58
CA SER A 169 14.77 5.17 0.26
C SER A 169 14.07 5.20 -1.10
N ASP A 170 14.43 4.33 -2.02
CA ASP A 170 13.91 4.35 -3.40
C ASP A 170 12.56 3.65 -3.58
N LYS A 171 12.15 2.81 -2.61
CA LYS A 171 10.93 1.99 -2.72
C LYS A 171 9.95 2.18 -1.56
N LEU A 172 10.25 3.04 -0.61
CA LEU A 172 9.37 3.35 0.50
C LEU A 172 8.55 4.61 0.23
N MET A 173 7.28 4.59 0.64
CA MET A 173 6.38 5.74 0.63
C MET A 173 5.80 5.93 2.03
N TRP A 174 6.11 7.05 2.67
CA TRP A 174 5.46 7.37 3.92
C TRP A 174 3.97 7.67 3.72
N GLY A 175 3.14 7.20 4.64
CA GLY A 175 1.72 7.50 4.71
C GLY A 175 1.23 7.67 6.13
N SER A 176 0.24 8.53 6.32
CA SER A 176 -0.33 8.77 7.64
C SER A 176 -1.22 7.65 8.15
N ASP A 177 -1.84 6.90 7.25
CA ASP A 177 -2.95 5.97 7.56
C ASP A 177 -4.13 6.65 8.29
N TRP A 178 -4.26 7.97 8.14
CA TRP A 178 -5.41 8.71 8.68
C TRP A 178 -6.68 8.37 7.88
N PRO A 179 -7.85 8.18 8.49
CA PRO A 179 -8.16 8.39 9.92
C PRO A 179 -7.91 7.16 10.82
N VAL A 180 -7.53 5.99 10.29
CA VAL A 180 -7.31 4.76 11.06
C VAL A 180 -6.22 4.96 12.12
N LEU A 181 -5.19 5.73 11.82
CA LEU A 181 -4.14 6.15 12.76
C LEU A 181 -4.69 6.65 14.09
N THR A 182 -5.83 7.36 14.10
CA THR A 182 -6.41 7.94 15.33
C THR A 182 -6.84 6.90 16.37
N MET A 183 -6.87 5.64 16.02
CA MET A 183 -7.09 4.53 16.96
C MET A 183 -5.86 4.26 17.84
N ALA A 184 -4.67 4.69 17.41
CA ALA A 184 -3.41 4.46 18.11
C ALA A 184 -2.71 5.75 18.50
N ASP A 185 -2.66 6.76 17.61
CA ASP A 185 -1.96 8.03 17.86
C ASP A 185 -2.53 9.15 16.94
N ASN A 186 -1.90 10.31 16.93
CA ASN A 186 -2.24 11.43 16.06
C ASN A 186 -1.22 11.59 14.91
N TYR A 187 -1.62 12.40 13.92
CA TYR A 187 -0.82 12.64 12.71
C TYR A 187 0.58 13.19 13.01
N SER A 188 0.67 14.21 13.88
CA SER A 188 1.95 14.88 14.16
C SER A 188 2.93 13.94 14.85
N ASN A 189 2.48 13.18 15.84
CA ASN A 189 3.33 12.22 16.54
C ASN A 189 3.85 11.14 15.59
N TRP A 190 2.99 10.59 14.71
CA TRP A 190 3.41 9.59 13.72
C TRP A 190 4.39 10.18 12.72
N PHE A 191 4.15 11.40 12.24
CA PHE A 191 5.07 12.06 11.32
C PHE A 191 6.46 12.28 11.96
N ASP A 192 6.50 12.82 13.17
CA ASP A 192 7.75 13.08 13.91
C ASP A 192 8.49 11.77 14.22
N LEU A 193 7.77 10.71 14.60
CA LEU A 193 8.34 9.38 14.85
C LEU A 193 8.96 8.81 13.57
N ALA A 194 8.25 8.85 12.44
CA ALA A 194 8.75 8.39 11.15
C ALA A 194 9.98 9.18 10.70
N MET A 195 9.96 10.51 10.86
CA MET A 195 11.13 11.36 10.59
C MET A 195 12.33 10.98 11.45
N ASN A 196 12.11 10.68 12.74
CA ASN A 196 13.17 10.25 13.64
C ASN A 196 13.80 8.91 13.23
N TYR A 197 13.00 7.94 12.76
CA TYR A 197 13.55 6.69 12.19
C TYR A 197 14.37 6.93 10.92
N CYS A 198 14.06 7.97 10.17
CA CYS A 198 14.78 8.36 8.95
C CYS A 198 15.97 9.30 9.20
N ASN A 199 16.40 9.54 10.44
CA ASN A 199 17.48 10.49 10.77
C ASN A 199 18.84 10.13 10.13
N SER A 200 19.11 8.85 9.83
CA SER A 200 20.33 8.42 9.16
C SER A 200 20.33 8.65 7.65
N PHE A 201 19.16 8.92 7.06
CA PHE A 201 19.02 9.21 5.64
C PHE A 201 19.36 10.66 5.34
N SER A 202 19.94 10.90 4.16
CA SER A 202 20.14 12.25 3.61
C SER A 202 18.80 12.94 3.34
N GLU A 203 18.82 14.26 3.16
CA GLU A 203 17.60 15.02 2.82
C GLU A 203 16.98 14.56 1.50
N ASP A 204 17.78 14.16 0.50
CA ASP A 204 17.27 13.63 -0.76
C ASP A 204 16.55 12.27 -0.56
N GLU A 205 17.10 11.40 0.28
CA GLU A 205 16.46 10.11 0.61
C GLU A 205 15.17 10.31 1.40
N LYS A 206 15.14 11.24 2.36
CA LYS A 206 13.90 11.61 3.05
C LYS A 206 12.86 12.16 2.08
N ASN A 207 13.25 13.05 1.16
CA ASN A 207 12.34 13.57 0.13
C ASN A 207 11.76 12.45 -0.76
N LYS A 208 12.53 11.42 -1.07
CA LYS A 208 12.02 10.24 -1.78
C LYS A 208 10.92 9.55 -0.96
N ILE A 209 11.21 9.19 0.29
CA ILE A 209 10.30 8.46 1.17
C ILE A 209 9.00 9.26 1.42
N PHE A 210 9.12 10.56 1.71
CA PHE A 210 7.99 11.37 2.15
C PHE A 210 7.21 12.05 1.00
N SER A 211 7.70 11.99 -0.24
CA SER A 211 7.05 12.66 -1.38
C SER A 211 7.33 12.00 -2.73
N GLN A 212 8.59 11.95 -3.19
CA GLN A 212 8.90 11.70 -4.59
C GLN A 212 8.50 10.30 -5.07
N ASN A 213 8.67 9.28 -4.23
CA ASN A 213 8.29 7.90 -4.60
C ASN A 213 6.79 7.76 -4.85
N ALA A 214 5.96 8.37 -4.00
CA ALA A 214 4.51 8.39 -4.22
C ALA A 214 4.15 9.18 -5.48
N THR A 215 4.79 10.34 -5.70
CA THR A 215 4.60 11.15 -6.90
C THR A 215 4.92 10.37 -8.17
N GLN A 216 6.06 9.66 -8.19
CA GLN A 216 6.48 8.87 -9.34
C GLN A 216 5.58 7.64 -9.52
N PHE A 217 5.34 6.89 -8.46
CA PHE A 217 4.58 5.63 -8.50
C PHE A 217 3.14 5.84 -8.98
N TYR A 218 2.46 6.87 -8.48
CA TYR A 218 1.08 7.19 -8.84
C TYR A 218 0.94 8.17 -10.00
N SER A 219 2.05 8.64 -10.60
CA SER A 219 2.04 9.66 -11.67
C SER A 219 1.21 10.89 -11.28
N LEU A 220 1.55 11.51 -10.13
CA LEU A 220 0.87 12.67 -9.57
C LEU A 220 1.30 13.98 -10.25
#